data_afd06b76ea898416f2e7057ab6fe4f92
#
_entry.id   afd06b76ea898416f2e7057ab6fe4f92
#
_cell.length_a   1.000
_cell.length_b   1.000
_cell.length_c   1.000
_cell.angle_alpha   90.00
_cell.angle_beta   90.00
_cell.angle_gamma   90.00
#
_symmetry.space_group_name_H-M   'P 1'
#
loop_
_entity.id
_entity.type
_entity.pdbx_description
1 polymer ?
#
loop_
_entity_poly.entity_id
_entity_poly.type
_entity_poly.pdbx_seq_one_letter_code
_entity_poly.pdbx_strand_id
1 'polypeptide(L)'
;MLNIPFIESRMRRLGLTQTQLAVNCEVSREAVSGWLAGRYGPRPSLLQRMADALQATVDEVLLPVELPASPVIAYRTVKNQEVSADAMKSAHSVAKHLRQLLPYMAKGPRFEPPTLRVPSSDYAFVQRCVRRLRHSIKLNEKQPVTIEDLVLLHENFGSFIVPVLWGGDMHGHENALNVYLPDSKTSWVLLNLNCKTDDARFWLAHELGHCYSLPTLQGNDGEKFAERFAAALLFPEAVAREILAEVRASDAPMRIVETVAKERRISVITVVRELDRAASASGDEPTGLDTPKFYEGWNAQRCEFASLAQDLFGNDEPSALQYVEVAEKFFRTDVFSALRGLQAAEGKASASFVAGALNMNVIDAIDLARALASRDAV
;
A
#
# COMPACT_ATOMS: atom_id res chain seq x y z
N MET A 1 9.22 -14.27 -23.90
CA MET A 1 8.25 -14.49 -25.00
C MET A 1 8.98 -14.28 -26.32
N LEU A 2 8.66 -15.00 -27.41
CA LEU A 2 9.30 -14.76 -28.72
C LEU A 2 8.89 -13.42 -29.31
N ASN A 3 9.86 -12.73 -29.93
CA ASN A 3 9.64 -11.53 -30.74
C ASN A 3 9.18 -11.94 -32.15
N ILE A 4 7.93 -12.36 -32.26
CA ILE A 4 7.35 -12.88 -33.48
C ILE A 4 7.50 -11.91 -34.66
N PRO A 5 7.20 -10.59 -34.52
CA PRO A 5 7.39 -9.63 -35.60
C PRO A 5 8.84 -9.56 -36.11
N PHE A 6 9.82 -9.59 -35.20
CA PHE A 6 11.24 -9.63 -35.57
C PHE A 6 11.60 -10.91 -36.29
N ILE A 7 11.18 -12.07 -35.74
CA ILE A 7 11.46 -13.39 -36.37
C ILE A 7 10.90 -13.46 -37.77
N GLU A 8 9.64 -13.06 -37.98
CA GLU A 8 9.03 -13.07 -39.32
C GLU A 8 9.69 -12.08 -40.28
N SER A 9 10.10 -10.91 -39.80
CA SER A 9 10.87 -9.95 -40.59
C SER A 9 12.22 -10.53 -41.03
N ARG A 10 12.94 -11.19 -40.11
CA ARG A 10 14.22 -11.84 -40.37
C ARG A 10 14.09 -13.01 -41.34
N MET A 11 13.08 -13.86 -41.17
CA MET A 11 12.75 -14.95 -42.09
C MET A 11 12.53 -14.43 -43.52
N ARG A 12 11.72 -13.39 -43.69
CA ARG A 12 11.49 -12.75 -45.00
C ARG A 12 12.78 -12.23 -45.62
N ARG A 13 13.62 -11.54 -44.83
CA ARG A 13 14.88 -10.96 -45.30
C ARG A 13 15.89 -12.04 -45.75
N LEU A 14 15.89 -13.19 -45.06
CA LEU A 14 16.78 -14.32 -45.36
C LEU A 14 16.19 -15.32 -46.33
N GLY A 15 14.95 -15.11 -46.78
CA GLY A 15 14.25 -16.05 -47.68
C GLY A 15 13.92 -17.38 -47.01
N LEU A 16 13.88 -17.44 -45.68
CA LEU A 16 13.61 -18.66 -44.91
C LEU A 16 12.12 -18.95 -44.82
N THR A 17 11.72 -20.14 -45.19
CA THR A 17 10.37 -20.68 -44.93
C THR A 17 10.32 -21.31 -43.53
N GLN A 18 9.12 -21.50 -42.98
CA GLN A 18 8.93 -22.20 -41.69
C GLN A 18 9.52 -23.62 -41.75
N THR A 19 9.47 -24.29 -42.87
CA THR A 19 10.06 -25.62 -43.07
C THR A 19 11.58 -25.57 -42.96
N GLN A 20 12.22 -24.60 -43.60
CA GLN A 20 13.67 -24.41 -43.50
C GLN A 20 14.13 -24.02 -42.11
N LEU A 21 13.36 -23.13 -41.41
CA LEU A 21 13.65 -22.81 -40.04
C LEU A 21 13.51 -24.04 -39.12
N ALA A 22 12.51 -24.90 -39.37
CA ALA A 22 12.33 -26.14 -38.62
C ALA A 22 13.52 -27.10 -38.83
N VAL A 23 14.01 -27.25 -40.06
CA VAL A 23 15.21 -28.05 -40.35
C VAL A 23 16.42 -27.49 -39.59
N ASN A 24 16.65 -26.18 -39.66
CA ASN A 24 17.78 -25.54 -38.98
C ASN A 24 17.73 -25.66 -37.46
N CYS A 25 16.52 -25.71 -36.91
CA CYS A 25 16.31 -25.91 -35.47
C CYS A 25 16.23 -27.38 -35.06
N GLU A 26 16.28 -28.33 -35.99
CA GLU A 26 16.09 -29.78 -35.79
C GLU A 26 14.76 -30.11 -35.09
N VAL A 27 13.67 -29.50 -35.54
CA VAL A 27 12.32 -29.69 -35.04
C VAL A 27 11.31 -29.90 -36.17
N SER A 28 10.08 -30.26 -35.84
CA SER A 28 9.02 -30.35 -36.85
C SER A 28 8.52 -28.96 -37.28
N ARG A 29 7.97 -28.86 -38.47
CA ARG A 29 7.34 -27.65 -39.00
C ARG A 29 6.18 -27.18 -38.11
N GLU A 30 5.43 -28.13 -37.54
CA GLU A 30 4.32 -27.89 -36.61
C GLU A 30 4.81 -27.20 -35.33
N ALA A 31 6.03 -27.56 -34.87
CA ALA A 31 6.64 -26.90 -33.71
C ALA A 31 6.92 -25.42 -34.01
N VAL A 32 7.55 -25.12 -35.16
CA VAL A 32 7.80 -23.73 -35.56
C VAL A 32 6.49 -22.98 -35.79
N SER A 33 5.50 -23.61 -36.43
CA SER A 33 4.17 -23.01 -36.58
C SER A 33 3.50 -22.71 -35.22
N GLY A 34 3.65 -23.61 -34.24
CA GLY A 34 3.17 -23.40 -32.89
C GLY A 34 3.85 -22.23 -32.16
N TRP A 35 5.18 -22.10 -32.37
CA TRP A 35 5.96 -20.98 -31.79
C TRP A 35 5.56 -19.64 -32.39
N LEU A 36 5.44 -19.57 -33.73
CA LEU A 36 5.05 -18.33 -34.41
C LEU A 36 3.58 -17.95 -34.16
N ALA A 37 2.73 -18.94 -33.87
CA ALA A 37 1.35 -18.69 -33.45
C ALA A 37 1.22 -18.35 -31.95
N GLY A 38 2.34 -18.28 -31.19
CA GLY A 38 2.33 -17.96 -29.76
C GLY A 38 1.70 -19.01 -28.87
N ARG A 39 1.42 -20.22 -29.37
CA ARG A 39 0.76 -21.29 -28.59
C ARG A 39 1.67 -21.88 -27.53
N TYR A 40 2.96 -21.95 -27.77
CA TYR A 40 4.02 -22.36 -26.84
C TYR A 40 5.37 -21.85 -27.37
N GLY A 41 6.41 -21.88 -26.53
CA GLY A 41 7.76 -21.43 -26.89
C GLY A 41 8.74 -22.58 -27.08
N PRO A 42 9.88 -22.36 -27.80
CA PRO A 42 10.97 -23.31 -27.85
C PRO A 42 11.64 -23.49 -26.50
N ARG A 43 12.23 -24.67 -26.30
CA ARG A 43 13.11 -24.89 -25.12
C ARG A 43 14.36 -24.01 -25.22
N PRO A 44 15.00 -23.67 -24.08
CA PRO A 44 16.20 -22.80 -24.09
C PRO A 44 17.29 -23.25 -25.04
N SER A 45 17.55 -24.55 -25.19
CA SER A 45 18.52 -25.10 -26.14
C SER A 45 18.17 -24.88 -27.63
N LEU A 46 16.90 -24.69 -27.94
CA LEU A 46 16.41 -24.41 -29.28
C LEU A 46 16.38 -22.91 -29.63
N LEU A 47 16.39 -22.04 -28.61
CA LEU A 47 16.48 -20.59 -28.80
C LEU A 47 17.80 -20.20 -29.47
N GLN A 48 18.92 -20.80 -29.08
CA GLN A 48 20.20 -20.53 -29.70
C GLN A 48 20.20 -20.95 -31.16
N ARG A 49 19.70 -22.16 -31.48
CA ARG A 49 19.60 -22.63 -32.88
C ARG A 49 18.70 -21.75 -33.74
N MET A 50 17.58 -21.27 -33.15
CA MET A 50 16.69 -20.31 -33.83
C MET A 50 17.42 -18.99 -34.12
N ALA A 51 18.14 -18.46 -33.13
CA ALA A 51 18.91 -17.24 -33.25
C ALA A 51 19.99 -17.39 -34.35
N ASP A 52 20.74 -18.48 -34.32
CA ASP A 52 21.77 -18.80 -35.34
C ASP A 52 21.16 -18.89 -36.74
N ALA A 53 20.04 -19.62 -36.90
CA ALA A 53 19.33 -19.76 -38.18
C ALA A 53 18.81 -18.42 -38.73
N LEU A 54 18.47 -17.49 -37.84
CA LEU A 54 17.99 -16.14 -38.17
C LEU A 54 19.14 -15.13 -38.29
N GLN A 55 20.39 -15.54 -38.11
CA GLN A 55 21.55 -14.65 -38.03
C GLN A 55 21.31 -13.49 -37.06
N ALA A 56 20.85 -13.81 -35.86
CA ALA A 56 20.46 -12.90 -34.79
C ALA A 56 21.01 -13.39 -33.45
N THR A 57 20.94 -12.54 -32.46
CA THR A 57 21.20 -12.94 -31.05
C THR A 57 19.94 -13.51 -30.41
N VAL A 58 20.10 -14.27 -29.32
CA VAL A 58 18.95 -14.78 -28.52
C VAL A 58 18.10 -13.62 -28.00
N ASP A 59 18.74 -12.51 -27.60
CA ASP A 59 18.04 -11.33 -27.11
C ASP A 59 17.18 -10.65 -28.19
N GLU A 60 17.59 -10.64 -29.43
CA GLU A 60 16.79 -10.10 -30.54
C GLU A 60 15.59 -11.00 -30.89
N VAL A 61 15.74 -12.31 -30.70
CA VAL A 61 14.69 -13.31 -30.94
C VAL A 61 13.64 -13.32 -29.83
N LEU A 62 14.00 -12.81 -28.65
CA LEU A 62 13.12 -12.64 -27.53
C LEU A 62 12.59 -11.20 -27.48
N LEU A 63 11.32 -11.05 -27.12
CA LEU A 63 10.84 -9.73 -26.69
C LEU A 63 11.64 -9.33 -25.45
N PRO A 64 12.12 -8.08 -25.36
CA PRO A 64 12.67 -7.58 -24.12
C PRO A 64 11.67 -7.93 -23.02
N VAL A 65 12.14 -8.58 -21.99
CA VAL A 65 11.35 -8.69 -20.75
C VAL A 65 11.32 -7.25 -20.22
N GLU A 66 10.22 -6.54 -20.45
CA GLU A 66 10.00 -5.29 -19.73
C GLU A 66 9.96 -5.70 -18.27
N LEU A 67 11.07 -5.44 -17.57
CA LEU A 67 11.11 -5.59 -16.12
C LEU A 67 10.02 -4.68 -15.60
N PRO A 68 9.11 -5.20 -14.75
CA PRO A 68 8.10 -4.35 -14.15
C PRO A 68 8.78 -3.14 -13.50
N ALA A 69 8.23 -1.96 -13.69
CA ALA A 69 8.78 -0.74 -13.12
C ALA A 69 9.03 -0.95 -11.61
N SER A 70 10.16 -0.46 -11.11
CA SER A 70 10.47 -0.59 -9.68
C SER A 70 9.33 -0.02 -8.85
N PRO A 71 8.86 -0.73 -7.81
CA PRO A 71 7.84 -0.21 -6.93
C PRO A 71 8.36 1.05 -6.23
N VAL A 72 7.48 2.02 -6.03
CA VAL A 72 7.77 3.16 -5.16
C VAL A 72 7.19 2.85 -3.79
N ILE A 73 8.03 2.89 -2.78
CA ILE A 73 7.67 2.49 -1.42
C ILE A 73 7.86 3.70 -0.52
N ALA A 74 6.81 4.02 0.25
CA ALA A 74 6.93 5.00 1.31
C ALA A 74 7.54 4.30 2.53
N TYR A 75 8.72 4.75 2.92
CA TYR A 75 9.37 4.32 4.15
C TYR A 75 9.43 5.48 5.12
N ARG A 76 8.89 5.30 6.31
CA ARG A 76 9.11 6.25 7.39
C ARG A 76 10.56 6.15 7.86
N THR A 77 11.36 7.11 7.49
CA THR A 77 12.71 7.23 8.04
C THR A 77 12.63 7.81 9.45
N VAL A 78 12.85 6.97 10.46
CA VAL A 78 13.02 7.46 11.83
C VAL A 78 14.32 8.24 11.90
N LYS A 79 14.25 9.56 12.11
CA LYS A 79 15.40 10.46 12.32
C LYS A 79 16.47 10.44 11.22
N ASN A 80 16.10 10.57 9.94
CA ASN A 80 17.06 10.60 8.82
C ASN A 80 17.93 9.32 8.67
N GLN A 81 17.54 8.18 9.20
CA GLN A 81 18.21 6.92 8.92
C GLN A 81 17.81 6.43 7.53
N GLU A 82 18.80 6.02 6.75
CA GLU A 82 18.54 5.37 5.46
C GLU A 82 17.75 4.06 5.70
N VAL A 83 16.80 3.78 4.82
CA VAL A 83 16.02 2.54 4.85
C VAL A 83 16.98 1.36 4.72
N SER A 84 16.88 0.37 5.60
CA SER A 84 17.78 -0.79 5.55
C SER A 84 17.60 -1.55 4.22
N ALA A 85 18.71 -2.12 3.73
CA ALA A 85 18.67 -2.94 2.51
C ALA A 85 17.71 -4.13 2.62
N ASP A 86 17.49 -4.65 3.83
CA ASP A 86 16.57 -5.76 4.08
C ASP A 86 15.12 -5.31 4.05
N ALA A 87 14.78 -4.13 4.57
CA ALA A 87 13.44 -3.54 4.44
C ALA A 87 13.10 -3.28 2.96
N MET A 88 14.05 -2.76 2.19
CA MET A 88 13.88 -2.57 0.74
C MET A 88 13.64 -3.90 0.01
N LYS A 89 14.40 -4.95 0.32
CA LYS A 89 14.20 -6.29 -0.26
C LYS A 89 12.83 -6.86 0.10
N SER A 90 12.41 -6.74 1.37
CA SER A 90 11.10 -7.19 1.84
C SER A 90 9.99 -6.51 1.04
N ALA A 91 10.00 -5.19 0.95
CA ALA A 91 8.98 -4.45 0.23
C ALA A 91 8.96 -4.72 -1.30
N HIS A 92 10.12 -4.95 -1.92
CA HIS A 92 10.18 -5.43 -3.31
C HIS A 92 9.58 -6.84 -3.46
N SER A 93 9.80 -7.71 -2.48
CA SER A 93 9.18 -9.04 -2.43
C SER A 93 7.64 -8.93 -2.34
N VAL A 94 7.14 -8.10 -1.43
CA VAL A 94 5.70 -7.80 -1.31
C VAL A 94 5.13 -7.32 -2.64
N ALA A 95 5.74 -6.31 -3.25
CA ALA A 95 5.32 -5.76 -4.54
C ALA A 95 5.22 -6.83 -5.64
N LYS A 96 6.16 -7.78 -5.66
CA LYS A 96 6.13 -8.91 -6.62
C LYS A 96 4.91 -9.81 -6.42
N HIS A 97 4.51 -10.08 -5.17
CA HIS A 97 3.33 -10.88 -4.86
C HIS A 97 2.03 -10.11 -5.16
N LEU A 98 1.97 -8.83 -4.80
CA LEU A 98 0.81 -7.99 -5.06
C LEU A 98 0.50 -7.86 -6.56
N ARG A 99 1.53 -7.76 -7.41
CA ARG A 99 1.34 -7.77 -8.87
C ARG A 99 0.63 -9.03 -9.38
N GLN A 100 0.92 -10.18 -8.76
CA GLN A 100 0.30 -11.45 -9.16
C GLN A 100 -1.17 -11.54 -8.72
N LEU A 101 -1.62 -10.73 -7.75
CA LEU A 101 -3.00 -10.66 -7.33
C LEU A 101 -3.87 -9.76 -8.23
N LEU A 102 -3.27 -8.77 -8.92
CA LEU A 102 -4.01 -7.81 -9.74
C LEU A 102 -5.03 -8.43 -10.71
N PRO A 103 -4.71 -9.53 -11.45
CA PRO A 103 -5.67 -10.14 -12.37
C PRO A 103 -6.91 -10.74 -11.68
N TYR A 104 -6.82 -10.99 -10.38
CA TYR A 104 -7.87 -11.63 -9.57
C TYR A 104 -8.65 -10.62 -8.70
N MET A 105 -8.24 -9.34 -8.71
CA MET A 105 -8.96 -8.29 -7.98
C MET A 105 -10.27 -7.97 -8.71
N ALA A 106 -11.40 -8.06 -7.99
CA ALA A 106 -12.72 -7.76 -8.55
C ALA A 106 -12.86 -6.27 -8.91
N LYS A 107 -12.30 -5.40 -8.07
CA LYS A 107 -12.16 -3.97 -8.35
C LYS A 107 -10.82 -3.77 -9.08
N GLY A 108 -10.85 -3.77 -10.39
CA GLY A 108 -9.66 -3.50 -11.19
C GLY A 108 -9.02 -2.13 -10.86
N PRO A 109 -7.74 -1.93 -11.25
CA PRO A 109 -7.05 -0.65 -11.03
C PRO A 109 -7.78 0.50 -11.72
N ARG A 110 -7.85 1.67 -11.07
CA ARG A 110 -8.36 2.87 -11.72
C ARG A 110 -7.38 3.31 -12.80
N PHE A 111 -7.92 3.72 -13.93
CA PHE A 111 -7.12 4.15 -15.09
C PHE A 111 -6.21 5.35 -14.77
N GLU A 112 -6.70 6.27 -13.94
CA GLU A 112 -5.96 7.43 -13.44
C GLU A 112 -6.37 7.71 -11.98
N PRO A 113 -5.54 7.32 -10.99
CA PRO A 113 -5.80 7.70 -9.62
C PRO A 113 -5.72 9.22 -9.47
N PRO A 114 -6.55 9.83 -8.60
CA PRO A 114 -6.65 11.28 -8.45
C PRO A 114 -5.45 11.86 -7.67
N THR A 115 -4.24 11.67 -8.17
CA THR A 115 -3.01 12.15 -7.54
C THR A 115 -2.84 13.66 -7.65
N LEU A 116 -2.12 14.26 -6.72
CA LEU A 116 -1.78 15.67 -6.74
C LEU A 116 -0.64 15.91 -7.75
N ARG A 117 -0.83 16.84 -8.67
CA ARG A 117 0.21 17.20 -9.66
C ARG A 117 1.43 17.87 -9.03
N VAL A 118 1.20 18.76 -8.06
CA VAL A 118 2.25 19.49 -7.33
C VAL A 118 1.87 19.47 -5.86
N PRO A 119 2.13 18.36 -5.13
CA PRO A 119 1.89 18.31 -3.70
C PRO A 119 2.85 19.25 -2.95
N SER A 120 2.35 19.87 -1.90
CA SER A 120 3.11 20.77 -1.04
C SER A 120 2.76 20.52 0.42
N SER A 121 3.77 20.51 1.28
CA SER A 121 3.57 20.45 2.74
C SER A 121 3.26 21.81 3.36
N ASP A 122 2.98 22.84 2.57
CA ASP A 122 2.48 24.15 3.06
C ASP A 122 1.15 23.97 3.81
N TYR A 123 1.02 24.63 4.95
CA TYR A 123 -0.14 24.46 5.83
C TYR A 123 -1.45 24.75 5.12
N ALA A 124 -1.55 25.92 4.46
CA ALA A 124 -2.78 26.32 3.80
C ALA A 124 -3.13 25.40 2.61
N PHE A 125 -2.10 24.88 1.90
CA PHE A 125 -2.30 23.89 0.85
C PHE A 125 -2.89 22.60 1.40
N VAL A 126 -2.30 22.03 2.46
CA VAL A 126 -2.76 20.79 3.09
C VAL A 126 -4.18 20.95 3.62
N GLN A 127 -4.48 22.04 4.33
CA GLN A 127 -5.84 22.32 4.85
C GLN A 127 -6.89 22.40 3.73
N ARG A 128 -6.56 23.01 2.58
CA ARG A 128 -7.47 23.02 1.41
C ARG A 128 -7.71 21.61 0.84
N CYS A 129 -6.66 20.77 0.78
CA CYS A 129 -6.79 19.39 0.31
C CYS A 129 -7.70 18.57 1.22
N VAL A 130 -7.44 18.57 2.52
CA VAL A 130 -8.22 17.77 3.49
C VAL A 130 -9.65 18.26 3.62
N ARG A 131 -9.90 19.57 3.53
CA ARG A 131 -11.28 20.12 3.51
C ARG A 131 -12.09 19.57 2.34
N ARG A 132 -11.51 19.52 1.13
CA ARG A 132 -12.16 18.93 -0.05
C ARG A 132 -12.44 17.45 0.14
N LEU A 133 -11.50 16.70 0.70
CA LEU A 133 -11.67 15.27 0.97
C LEU A 133 -12.76 15.01 2.00
N ARG A 134 -12.75 15.71 3.13
CA ARG A 134 -13.81 15.61 4.13
C ARG A 134 -15.19 15.91 3.51
N HIS A 135 -15.27 16.95 2.69
CA HIS A 135 -16.50 17.31 2.01
C HIS A 135 -16.97 16.24 1.00
N SER A 136 -16.04 15.55 0.32
CA SER A 136 -16.37 14.49 -0.64
C SER A 136 -17.09 13.29 -0.03
N ILE A 137 -16.89 13.05 1.27
CA ILE A 137 -17.58 12.01 2.05
C ILE A 137 -18.64 12.60 2.99
N LYS A 138 -19.04 13.85 2.77
CA LYS A 138 -20.08 14.57 3.53
C LYS A 138 -19.74 14.81 5.01
N LEU A 139 -18.46 14.80 5.39
CA LEU A 139 -18.01 15.20 6.71
C LEU A 139 -17.86 16.73 6.78
N ASN A 140 -18.42 17.35 7.81
CA ASN A 140 -18.14 18.74 8.10
C ASN A 140 -16.74 18.90 8.77
N GLU A 141 -16.30 20.14 8.92
CA GLU A 141 -14.95 20.44 9.44
C GLU A 141 -14.77 20.04 10.91
N LYS A 142 -15.84 19.91 11.68
CA LYS A 142 -15.77 19.61 13.14
C LYS A 142 -15.95 18.12 13.47
N GLN A 143 -16.55 17.32 12.62
CA GLN A 143 -16.76 15.91 12.89
C GLN A 143 -15.43 15.14 12.97
N PRO A 144 -15.25 14.24 13.94
CA PRO A 144 -14.12 13.31 13.93
C PRO A 144 -14.16 12.42 12.67
N VAL A 145 -12.99 12.08 12.13
CA VAL A 145 -12.86 11.09 11.06
C VAL A 145 -12.77 9.69 11.68
N THR A 146 -13.61 8.78 11.28
CA THR A 146 -13.59 7.38 11.73
C THR A 146 -12.67 6.51 10.86
N ILE A 147 -12.42 5.26 11.26
CA ILE A 147 -11.68 4.31 10.42
C ILE A 147 -12.50 3.99 9.17
N GLU A 148 -13.82 3.85 9.30
CA GLU A 148 -14.74 3.61 8.19
C GLU A 148 -14.72 4.76 7.17
N ASP A 149 -14.62 6.01 7.63
CA ASP A 149 -14.44 7.17 6.76
C ASP A 149 -13.11 7.10 5.99
N LEU A 150 -12.03 6.68 6.66
CA LEU A 150 -10.73 6.49 6.02
C LEU A 150 -10.76 5.35 5.00
N VAL A 151 -11.40 4.23 5.34
CA VAL A 151 -11.63 3.13 4.38
C VAL A 151 -12.40 3.62 3.15
N LEU A 152 -13.45 4.42 3.35
CA LEU A 152 -14.21 5.03 2.25
C LEU A 152 -13.36 5.98 1.42
N LEU A 153 -12.47 6.76 2.04
CA LEU A 153 -11.55 7.65 1.31
C LEU A 153 -10.53 6.86 0.48
N HIS A 154 -10.00 5.75 1.00
CA HIS A 154 -9.13 4.85 0.25
C HIS A 154 -9.86 4.18 -0.92
N GLU A 155 -11.10 3.73 -0.70
CA GLU A 155 -11.95 3.18 -1.76
C GLU A 155 -12.22 4.23 -2.85
N ASN A 156 -12.54 5.46 -2.47
CA ASN A 156 -12.77 6.57 -3.41
C ASN A 156 -11.50 6.95 -4.19
N PHE A 157 -10.33 6.84 -3.58
CA PHE A 157 -9.05 7.00 -4.26
C PHE A 157 -8.79 5.85 -5.23
N GLY A 158 -9.17 4.63 -4.89
CA GLY A 158 -8.90 3.40 -5.62
C GLY A 158 -7.63 2.69 -5.16
N SER A 159 -7.19 2.91 -3.92
CA SER A 159 -6.12 2.14 -3.28
C SER A 159 -6.68 0.87 -2.65
N PHE A 160 -5.84 -0.17 -2.57
CA PHE A 160 -6.19 -1.45 -1.97
C PHE A 160 -5.65 -1.51 -0.54
N ILE A 161 -6.54 -1.61 0.44
CA ILE A 161 -6.12 -1.87 1.82
C ILE A 161 -5.90 -3.36 1.99
N VAL A 162 -4.73 -3.73 2.50
CA VAL A 162 -4.31 -5.08 2.84
C VAL A 162 -4.23 -5.14 4.37
N PRO A 163 -5.30 -5.54 5.07
CA PRO A 163 -5.26 -5.69 6.52
C PRO A 163 -4.37 -6.87 6.87
N VAL A 164 -3.47 -6.71 7.86
CA VAL A 164 -2.49 -7.74 8.24
C VAL A 164 -2.39 -7.86 9.77
N LEU A 165 -2.08 -9.06 10.25
CA LEU A 165 -1.83 -9.35 11.65
C LEU A 165 -0.33 -9.59 11.82
N TRP A 166 0.43 -8.54 12.12
CA TRP A 166 1.90 -8.65 12.27
C TRP A 166 2.35 -8.88 13.72
N GLY A 167 1.43 -8.81 14.68
CA GLY A 167 1.75 -8.76 16.11
C GLY A 167 2.16 -7.37 16.57
N GLY A 168 2.25 -7.18 17.89
CA GLY A 168 2.57 -5.88 18.49
C GLY A 168 4.03 -5.46 18.37
N ASP A 169 4.95 -6.42 18.33
CA ASP A 169 6.39 -6.17 18.45
C ASP A 169 7.22 -6.48 17.18
N MET A 170 6.59 -7.03 16.15
CA MET A 170 7.32 -7.63 15.01
C MET A 170 7.91 -6.63 14.02
N HIS A 171 7.39 -5.41 13.94
CA HIS A 171 7.80 -4.42 12.91
C HIS A 171 8.27 -3.08 13.49
N GLY A 172 8.60 -3.02 14.77
CA GLY A 172 9.08 -1.80 15.42
C GLY A 172 8.00 -0.72 15.44
N HIS A 173 8.28 0.42 14.79
CA HIS A 173 7.37 1.57 14.77
C HIS A 173 6.55 1.67 13.46
N GLU A 174 6.64 0.68 12.58
CA GLU A 174 5.95 0.68 11.29
C GLU A 174 4.66 -0.13 11.39
N ASN A 175 3.54 0.57 11.53
CA ASN A 175 2.21 -0.06 11.58
C ASN A 175 1.48 -0.05 10.22
N ALA A 176 2.08 0.54 9.19
CA ALA A 176 1.58 0.51 7.82
C ALA A 176 2.72 0.60 6.79
N LEU A 177 2.44 0.16 5.56
CA LEU A 177 3.37 0.19 4.45
C LEU A 177 2.61 0.54 3.17
N ASN A 178 3.03 1.58 2.46
CA ASN A 178 2.50 1.89 1.14
C ASN A 178 3.41 1.37 0.04
N VAL A 179 2.83 0.62 -0.88
CA VAL A 179 3.50 0.10 -2.08
C VAL A 179 2.77 0.64 -3.30
N TYR A 180 3.38 1.56 -4.01
CA TYR A 180 2.88 2.03 -5.30
C TYR A 180 3.53 1.23 -6.44
N LEU A 181 2.71 0.69 -7.33
CA LEU A 181 3.13 -0.04 -8.52
C LEU A 181 2.93 0.86 -9.75
N PRO A 182 4.02 1.45 -10.32
CA PRO A 182 3.90 2.39 -11.43
C PRO A 182 3.36 1.78 -12.71
N ASP A 183 3.65 0.49 -12.95
CA ASP A 183 3.21 -0.28 -14.11
C ASP A 183 1.70 -0.45 -14.18
N SER A 184 1.04 -0.64 -13.03
CA SER A 184 -0.42 -0.75 -12.92
C SER A 184 -1.09 0.51 -12.39
N LYS A 185 -0.33 1.52 -11.98
CA LYS A 185 -0.80 2.75 -11.30
C LYS A 185 -1.64 2.45 -10.05
N THR A 186 -1.29 1.39 -9.31
CA THR A 186 -2.02 0.96 -8.12
C THR A 186 -1.25 1.26 -6.84
N SER A 187 -1.96 1.71 -5.82
CA SER A 187 -1.44 1.89 -4.45
C SER A 187 -2.00 0.80 -3.54
N TRP A 188 -1.13 0.16 -2.79
CA TRP A 188 -1.44 -0.90 -1.85
C TRP A 188 -1.00 -0.47 -0.46
N VAL A 189 -1.91 -0.53 0.49
CA VAL A 189 -1.68 -0.11 1.88
C VAL A 189 -1.80 -1.32 2.78
N LEU A 190 -0.66 -1.87 3.22
CA LEU A 190 -0.64 -2.90 4.25
C LEU A 190 -0.82 -2.20 5.60
N LEU A 191 -1.82 -2.61 6.39
CA LEU A 191 -2.14 -2.04 7.69
C LEU A 191 -2.07 -3.11 8.77
N ASN A 192 -1.23 -2.91 9.79
CA ASN A 192 -1.16 -3.78 10.95
C ASN A 192 -2.37 -3.59 11.87
N LEU A 193 -3.19 -4.62 12.00
CA LEU A 193 -4.37 -4.60 12.86
C LEU A 193 -4.05 -4.76 14.36
N ASN A 194 -2.84 -5.22 14.70
CA ASN A 194 -2.41 -5.33 16.10
C ASN A 194 -1.93 -3.99 16.69
N CYS A 195 -1.88 -2.91 15.89
CA CYS A 195 -1.58 -1.58 16.43
C CYS A 195 -2.79 -0.99 17.18
N LYS A 196 -2.55 0.01 18.02
CA LYS A 196 -3.62 0.72 18.74
C LYS A 196 -4.56 1.43 17.78
N THR A 197 -5.85 1.51 18.11
CA THR A 197 -6.88 2.08 17.22
C THR A 197 -6.59 3.54 16.85
N ASP A 198 -6.03 4.34 17.74
CA ASP A 198 -5.63 5.72 17.45
C ASP A 198 -4.44 5.80 16.48
N ASP A 199 -3.48 4.86 16.59
CA ASP A 199 -2.40 4.71 15.62
C ASP A 199 -2.92 4.24 14.26
N ALA A 200 -3.81 3.25 14.21
CA ALA A 200 -4.41 2.77 12.97
C ALA A 200 -5.08 3.90 12.17
N ARG A 201 -5.80 4.81 12.84
CA ARG A 201 -6.38 6.00 12.21
C ARG A 201 -5.33 6.91 11.61
N PHE A 202 -4.28 7.19 12.40
CA PHE A 202 -3.20 8.05 11.93
C PHE A 202 -2.50 7.43 10.73
N TRP A 203 -2.20 6.13 10.80
CA TRP A 203 -1.53 5.42 9.71
C TRP A 203 -2.37 5.35 8.44
N LEU A 204 -3.66 5.02 8.53
CA LEU A 204 -4.53 5.05 7.34
C LEU A 204 -4.59 6.44 6.71
N ALA A 205 -4.69 7.50 7.51
CA ALA A 205 -4.68 8.86 7.01
C ALA A 205 -3.32 9.23 6.39
N HIS A 206 -2.21 8.76 6.98
CA HIS A 206 -0.85 8.97 6.49
C HIS A 206 -0.64 8.28 5.13
N GLU A 207 -1.01 7.00 5.04
CA GLU A 207 -0.90 6.25 3.79
C GLU A 207 -1.80 6.81 2.67
N LEU A 208 -2.95 7.37 3.03
CA LEU A 208 -3.77 8.12 2.07
C LEU A 208 -3.02 9.37 1.56
N GLY A 209 -2.28 10.06 2.41
CA GLY A 209 -1.41 11.17 2.01
C GLY A 209 -0.38 10.72 0.97
N HIS A 210 0.28 9.58 1.19
CA HIS A 210 1.17 8.96 0.22
C HIS A 210 0.46 8.61 -1.08
N CYS A 211 -0.72 7.99 -1.04
CA CYS A 211 -1.49 7.70 -2.24
C CYS A 211 -1.67 8.94 -3.13
N TYR A 212 -1.93 10.10 -2.53
CA TYR A 212 -2.09 11.35 -3.28
C TYR A 212 -0.79 11.97 -3.79
N SER A 213 0.37 11.67 -3.18
CA SER A 213 1.63 12.38 -3.42
C SER A 213 2.73 11.52 -4.05
N LEU A 214 2.78 10.22 -3.82
CA LEU A 214 3.90 9.34 -4.19
C LEU A 214 4.39 9.41 -5.63
N PRO A 215 3.55 9.57 -6.67
CA PRO A 215 4.06 9.67 -8.03
C PRO A 215 5.00 10.87 -8.25
N THR A 216 4.88 11.92 -7.43
CA THR A 216 5.58 13.19 -7.61
C THR A 216 6.44 13.62 -6.43
N LEU A 217 6.18 13.11 -5.22
CA LEU A 217 6.87 13.52 -4.00
C LEU A 217 7.27 12.28 -3.20
N GLN A 218 8.57 12.08 -3.02
CA GLN A 218 9.16 10.90 -2.38
C GLN A 218 10.14 11.29 -1.28
N GLY A 219 10.61 10.30 -0.53
CA GLY A 219 11.59 10.49 0.53
C GLY A 219 11.07 11.41 1.65
N ASN A 220 11.96 12.18 2.27
CA ASN A 220 11.62 13.03 3.42
C ASN A 220 10.52 14.06 3.14
N ASP A 221 10.44 14.58 1.93
CA ASP A 221 9.39 15.54 1.58
C ASP A 221 8.04 14.85 1.43
N GLY A 222 8.02 13.61 0.90
CA GLY A 222 6.82 12.76 0.85
C GLY A 222 6.32 12.41 2.24
N GLU A 223 7.21 12.00 3.14
CA GLU A 223 6.90 11.72 4.53
C GLU A 223 6.34 12.94 5.27
N LYS A 224 7.00 14.09 5.09
CA LYS A 224 6.54 15.35 5.69
C LYS A 224 5.16 15.77 5.17
N PHE A 225 4.89 15.54 3.89
CA PHE A 225 3.57 15.80 3.33
C PHE A 225 2.53 14.86 3.94
N ALA A 226 2.78 13.55 3.96
CA ALA A 226 1.87 12.53 4.48
C ALA A 226 1.57 12.73 5.98
N GLU A 227 2.59 13.04 6.79
CA GLU A 227 2.42 13.37 8.21
C GLU A 227 1.50 14.59 8.41
N ARG A 228 1.75 15.69 7.68
CA ARG A 228 0.93 16.89 7.77
C ARG A 228 -0.49 16.68 7.25
N PHE A 229 -0.62 15.91 6.17
CA PHE A 229 -1.91 15.55 5.61
C PHE A 229 -2.74 14.73 6.59
N ALA A 230 -2.15 13.69 7.20
CA ALA A 230 -2.82 12.87 8.21
C ALA A 230 -3.29 13.70 9.42
N ALA A 231 -2.38 14.50 9.98
CA ALA A 231 -2.68 15.35 11.12
C ALA A 231 -3.83 16.34 10.80
N ALA A 232 -3.78 17.03 9.67
CA ALA A 232 -4.81 17.97 9.24
C ALA A 232 -6.15 17.28 8.91
N LEU A 233 -6.12 16.06 8.34
CA LEU A 233 -7.33 15.30 8.05
C LEU A 233 -8.07 14.90 9.33
N LEU A 234 -7.33 14.45 10.34
CA LEU A 234 -7.87 14.01 11.63
C LEU A 234 -8.21 15.18 12.56
N PHE A 235 -7.45 16.27 12.50
CA PHE A 235 -7.60 17.46 13.33
C PHE A 235 -7.47 18.74 12.49
N PRO A 236 -8.54 19.12 11.74
CA PRO A 236 -8.49 20.22 10.80
C PRO A 236 -8.42 21.60 11.46
N GLU A 237 -7.96 22.59 10.69
CA GLU A 237 -7.72 23.96 11.13
C GLU A 237 -8.89 24.58 11.90
N ALA A 238 -10.13 24.36 11.47
CA ALA A 238 -11.32 24.92 12.13
C ALA A 238 -11.43 24.45 13.58
N VAL A 239 -11.11 23.17 13.85
CA VAL A 239 -11.08 22.60 15.21
C VAL A 239 -9.84 23.08 15.94
N ALA A 240 -8.68 23.07 15.28
CA ALA A 240 -7.43 23.51 15.91
C ALA A 240 -7.52 24.95 16.43
N ARG A 241 -8.12 25.86 15.67
CA ARG A 241 -8.32 27.26 16.09
C ARG A 241 -9.26 27.41 17.28
N GLU A 242 -10.35 26.63 17.32
CA GLU A 242 -11.31 26.63 18.44
C GLU A 242 -10.63 26.13 19.73
N ILE A 243 -9.98 24.96 19.65
CA ILE A 243 -9.27 24.39 20.81
C ILE A 243 -8.05 25.22 21.24
N LEU A 244 -7.34 25.88 20.29
CA LEU A 244 -6.25 26.79 20.62
C LEU A 244 -6.72 27.95 21.51
N ALA A 245 -7.89 28.53 21.21
CA ALA A 245 -8.47 29.59 22.03
C ALA A 245 -8.80 29.08 23.45
N GLU A 246 -9.36 27.89 23.58
CA GLU A 246 -9.65 27.27 24.90
C GLU A 246 -8.37 26.97 25.67
N VAL A 247 -7.34 26.38 25.02
CA VAL A 247 -6.04 26.08 25.63
C VAL A 247 -5.36 27.32 26.16
N ARG A 248 -5.43 28.45 25.43
CA ARG A 248 -4.85 29.74 25.85
C ARG A 248 -5.60 30.41 27.01
N ALA A 249 -6.90 30.17 27.10
CA ALA A 249 -7.73 30.75 28.17
C ALA A 249 -7.74 29.90 29.46
N SER A 250 -7.13 28.72 29.47
CA SER A 250 -7.21 27.74 30.54
C SER A 250 -5.98 27.71 31.44
N ASP A 251 -6.19 27.54 32.73
CA ASP A 251 -5.14 27.24 33.71
C ASP A 251 -4.67 25.77 33.65
N ALA A 252 -5.37 24.91 32.90
CA ALA A 252 -5.07 23.49 32.73
C ALA A 252 -5.03 23.05 31.25
N PRO A 253 -4.17 23.65 30.42
CA PRO A 253 -4.15 23.42 28.97
C PRO A 253 -3.92 21.96 28.59
N MET A 254 -3.10 21.22 29.34
CA MET A 254 -2.82 19.80 29.10
C MET A 254 -4.07 18.93 29.20
N ARG A 255 -4.97 19.21 30.17
CA ARG A 255 -6.22 18.45 30.29
C ARG A 255 -7.16 18.64 29.11
N ILE A 256 -7.20 19.84 28.53
CA ILE A 256 -8.01 20.11 27.35
C ILE A 256 -7.47 19.25 26.20
N VAL A 257 -6.14 19.26 25.94
CA VAL A 257 -5.50 18.48 24.90
C VAL A 257 -5.75 16.97 25.06
N GLU A 258 -5.61 16.45 26.30
CA GLU A 258 -5.89 15.04 26.61
C GLU A 258 -7.35 14.66 26.36
N THR A 259 -8.29 15.52 26.78
CA THR A 259 -9.72 15.31 26.57
C THR A 259 -10.05 15.26 25.09
N VAL A 260 -9.59 16.25 24.33
CA VAL A 260 -9.80 16.33 22.89
C VAL A 260 -9.17 15.12 22.15
N ALA A 261 -7.95 14.71 22.55
CA ALA A 261 -7.29 13.55 22.00
C ALA A 261 -8.10 12.26 22.22
N LYS A 262 -8.63 12.06 23.43
CA LYS A 262 -9.49 10.92 23.78
C LYS A 262 -10.81 10.92 23.01
N GLU A 263 -11.52 12.04 22.99
CA GLU A 263 -12.80 12.18 22.30
C GLU A 263 -12.67 11.94 20.81
N ARG A 264 -11.59 12.43 20.20
CA ARG A 264 -11.32 12.27 18.78
C ARG A 264 -10.59 10.97 18.44
N ARG A 265 -10.14 10.23 19.45
CA ARG A 265 -9.29 9.02 19.32
C ARG A 265 -8.10 9.27 18.40
N ILE A 266 -7.32 10.29 18.72
CA ILE A 266 -6.06 10.65 18.05
C ILE A 266 -4.99 10.89 19.11
N SER A 267 -3.71 10.88 18.72
CA SER A 267 -2.63 11.12 19.68
C SER A 267 -2.59 12.57 20.12
N VAL A 268 -2.18 12.82 21.39
CA VAL A 268 -1.93 14.19 21.88
C VAL A 268 -0.86 14.91 21.06
N ILE A 269 0.10 14.17 20.47
CA ILE A 269 1.13 14.72 19.58
C ILE A 269 0.47 15.36 18.36
N THR A 270 -0.52 14.69 17.77
CA THR A 270 -1.28 15.23 16.64
C THR A 270 -2.00 16.52 17.03
N VAL A 271 -2.67 16.52 18.17
CA VAL A 271 -3.40 17.71 18.68
C VAL A 271 -2.42 18.87 18.89
N VAL A 272 -1.37 18.70 19.70
CA VAL A 272 -0.41 19.77 20.03
C VAL A 272 0.23 20.36 18.79
N ARG A 273 0.72 19.51 17.89
CA ARG A 273 1.37 19.97 16.66
C ARG A 273 0.43 20.71 15.72
N GLU A 274 -0.85 20.33 15.62
CA GLU A 274 -1.82 21.08 14.83
C GLU A 274 -2.22 22.39 15.49
N LEU A 275 -2.30 22.46 16.84
CA LEU A 275 -2.48 23.73 17.55
C LEU A 275 -1.33 24.70 17.26
N ASP A 276 -0.09 24.22 17.33
CA ASP A 276 1.10 25.04 17.08
C ASP A 276 1.20 25.47 15.59
N ARG A 277 0.78 24.60 14.65
CA ARG A 277 0.69 24.96 13.23
C ARG A 277 -0.39 26.02 12.98
N ALA A 278 -1.55 25.90 13.62
CA ALA A 278 -2.63 26.89 13.54
C ALA A 278 -2.20 28.23 14.15
N ALA A 279 -1.51 28.23 15.29
CA ALA A 279 -0.93 29.41 15.91
C ALA A 279 0.05 30.10 14.96
N SER A 280 1.04 29.36 14.45
CA SER A 280 2.05 29.88 13.52
C SER A 280 1.43 30.43 12.24
N ALA A 281 0.39 29.81 11.70
CA ALA A 281 -0.33 30.27 10.52
C ALA A 281 -1.09 31.60 10.75
N SER A 282 -1.42 31.90 12.01
CA SER A 282 -2.04 33.18 12.44
C SER A 282 -1.02 34.23 12.87
N GLY A 283 0.28 33.91 12.87
CA GLY A 283 1.35 34.80 13.37
C GLY A 283 1.46 34.80 14.90
N ASP A 284 0.88 33.82 15.55
CA ASP A 284 0.88 33.69 17.00
C ASP A 284 1.98 32.74 17.50
N GLU A 285 2.35 32.87 18.78
CA GLU A 285 3.31 31.98 19.44
C GLU A 285 2.76 30.56 19.61
N PRO A 286 3.61 29.52 19.52
CA PRO A 286 3.24 28.16 19.83
C PRO A 286 2.73 27.98 21.24
N THR A 287 2.00 26.87 21.50
CA THR A 287 1.42 26.55 22.81
C THR A 287 2.44 26.27 23.90
N GLY A 288 3.68 25.88 23.52
CA GLY A 288 4.71 25.41 24.46
C GLY A 288 4.44 24.04 25.07
N LEU A 289 3.43 23.30 24.59
CA LEU A 289 3.06 21.97 25.07
C LEU A 289 3.84 20.84 24.41
N ASP A 290 4.55 21.08 23.30
CA ASP A 290 5.38 20.09 22.59
C ASP A 290 6.62 19.75 23.42
N THR A 291 6.45 18.97 24.49
CA THR A 291 7.51 18.60 25.44
C THR A 291 7.59 17.09 25.63
N PRO A 292 8.80 16.51 25.78
CA PRO A 292 8.97 15.07 26.05
C PRO A 292 8.18 14.59 27.27
N LYS A 293 8.18 15.38 28.34
CA LYS A 293 7.48 15.03 29.61
C LYS A 293 5.96 14.86 29.40
N PHE A 294 5.35 15.68 28.55
CA PHE A 294 3.92 15.56 28.26
C PHE A 294 3.64 14.25 27.51
N TYR A 295 4.47 13.91 26.54
CA TYR A 295 4.30 12.69 25.76
C TYR A 295 4.56 11.41 26.54
N GLU A 296 5.52 11.42 27.47
CA GLU A 296 5.78 10.30 28.38
C GLU A 296 4.53 9.97 29.21
N GLY A 297 3.88 11.00 29.80
CA GLY A 297 2.65 10.84 30.57
C GLY A 297 1.51 10.26 29.73
N TRP A 298 1.34 10.72 28.49
CA TRP A 298 0.34 10.18 27.57
C TRP A 298 0.64 8.74 27.17
N ASN A 299 1.87 8.41 26.83
CA ASN A 299 2.25 7.07 26.41
C ASN A 299 1.99 6.02 27.51
N ALA A 300 2.16 6.38 28.76
CA ALA A 300 1.81 5.50 29.88
C ALA A 300 0.31 5.19 29.92
N GLN A 301 -0.56 6.16 29.62
CA GLN A 301 -2.01 5.96 29.56
C GLN A 301 -2.46 5.18 28.30
N ARG A 302 -1.74 5.28 27.19
CA ARG A 302 -2.06 4.57 25.94
C ARG A 302 -1.94 3.05 26.04
N CYS A 303 -1.21 2.53 27.02
CA CYS A 303 -1.10 1.08 27.26
C CYS A 303 -2.48 0.42 27.49
N GLU A 304 -3.48 1.18 27.96
CA GLU A 304 -4.85 0.72 28.21
C GLU A 304 -5.74 0.68 26.94
N PHE A 305 -5.30 1.28 25.81
CA PHE A 305 -6.10 1.34 24.59
C PHE A 305 -6.08 -0.03 23.87
N ALA A 306 -7.26 -0.43 23.38
CA ALA A 306 -7.40 -1.64 22.57
C ALA A 306 -6.62 -1.55 21.27
N SER A 307 -6.20 -2.69 20.75
CA SER A 307 -5.72 -2.80 19.36
C SER A 307 -6.92 -2.73 18.40
N LEU A 308 -6.65 -2.41 17.12
CA LEU A 308 -7.69 -2.49 16.10
C LEU A 308 -8.20 -3.93 15.92
N ALA A 309 -7.33 -4.94 16.11
CA ALA A 309 -7.75 -6.34 16.09
C ALA A 309 -8.74 -6.65 17.22
N GLN A 310 -8.48 -6.19 18.45
CA GLN A 310 -9.42 -6.33 19.55
C GLN A 310 -10.76 -5.65 19.28
N ASP A 311 -10.77 -4.47 18.70
CA ASP A 311 -12.00 -3.75 18.35
C ASP A 311 -12.80 -4.49 17.25
N LEU A 312 -12.13 -5.11 16.26
CA LEU A 312 -12.79 -5.78 15.14
C LEU A 312 -13.19 -7.22 15.44
N PHE A 313 -12.36 -7.98 16.17
CA PHE A 313 -12.52 -9.42 16.34
C PHE A 313 -12.84 -9.83 17.78
N GLY A 314 -12.71 -8.91 18.74
CA GLY A 314 -12.83 -9.19 20.17
C GLY A 314 -11.57 -9.82 20.80
N ASN A 315 -10.52 -10.05 19.99
CA ASN A 315 -9.21 -10.55 20.42
C ASN A 315 -8.11 -10.18 19.42
N ASP A 316 -6.84 -10.34 19.80
CA ASP A 316 -5.69 -10.02 18.95
C ASP A 316 -5.31 -11.14 17.97
N GLU A 317 -5.81 -12.36 18.16
CA GLU A 317 -5.51 -13.55 17.38
C GLU A 317 -6.81 -14.24 16.93
N PRO A 318 -7.53 -13.67 15.94
CA PRO A 318 -8.75 -14.27 15.42
C PRO A 318 -8.45 -15.58 14.67
N SER A 319 -9.45 -16.46 14.55
CA SER A 319 -9.32 -17.59 13.61
C SER A 319 -9.16 -17.08 12.17
N ALA A 320 -8.49 -17.85 11.31
CA ALA A 320 -8.26 -17.47 9.92
C ALA A 320 -9.55 -17.15 9.15
N LEU A 321 -10.64 -17.88 9.39
CA LEU A 321 -11.94 -17.61 8.77
C LEU A 321 -12.55 -16.29 9.27
N GLN A 322 -12.58 -16.07 10.59
CA GLN A 322 -13.08 -14.84 11.17
C GLN A 322 -12.28 -13.62 10.66
N TYR A 323 -10.95 -13.77 10.59
CA TYR A 323 -10.08 -12.72 10.08
C TYR A 323 -10.44 -12.36 8.64
N VAL A 324 -10.54 -13.34 7.74
CA VAL A 324 -10.87 -13.10 6.33
C VAL A 324 -12.24 -12.42 6.20
N GLU A 325 -13.29 -12.99 6.82
CA GLU A 325 -14.66 -12.47 6.71
C GLU A 325 -14.78 -11.02 7.20
N VAL A 326 -14.31 -10.76 8.42
CA VAL A 326 -14.45 -9.43 9.02
C VAL A 326 -13.58 -8.42 8.29
N ALA A 327 -12.35 -8.79 7.92
CA ALA A 327 -11.42 -7.89 7.25
C ALA A 327 -11.89 -7.52 5.83
N GLU A 328 -12.36 -8.50 5.02
CA GLU A 328 -12.93 -8.21 3.68
C GLU A 328 -14.11 -7.23 3.78
N LYS A 329 -15.02 -7.48 4.71
CA LYS A 329 -16.21 -6.66 4.89
C LYS A 329 -15.89 -5.26 5.40
N PHE A 330 -15.07 -5.14 6.46
CA PHE A 330 -14.77 -3.89 7.12
C PHE A 330 -13.91 -2.97 6.23
N PHE A 331 -12.83 -3.49 5.68
CA PHE A 331 -11.92 -2.73 4.82
C PHE A 331 -12.37 -2.65 3.36
N ARG A 332 -13.50 -3.27 3.00
CA ARG A 332 -14.04 -3.32 1.64
C ARG A 332 -12.98 -3.76 0.62
N THR A 333 -12.12 -4.67 1.04
CA THR A 333 -11.00 -5.21 0.25
C THR A 333 -11.38 -6.55 -0.36
N ASP A 334 -10.88 -6.83 -1.54
CA ASP A 334 -11.03 -8.12 -2.24
C ASP A 334 -9.71 -8.90 -2.31
N VAL A 335 -8.72 -8.53 -1.47
CA VAL A 335 -7.40 -9.17 -1.44
C VAL A 335 -7.48 -10.67 -1.13
N PHE A 336 -8.29 -11.06 -0.16
CA PHE A 336 -8.44 -12.49 0.19
C PHE A 336 -9.23 -13.24 -0.87
N SER A 337 -10.22 -12.61 -1.49
CA SER A 337 -10.92 -13.14 -2.66
C SER A 337 -9.99 -13.32 -3.85
N ALA A 338 -9.07 -12.38 -4.07
CA ALA A 338 -8.03 -12.50 -5.10
C ALA A 338 -7.04 -13.64 -4.79
N LEU A 339 -6.65 -13.83 -3.54
CA LEU A 339 -5.84 -14.97 -3.11
C LEU A 339 -6.56 -16.31 -3.36
N ARG A 340 -7.87 -16.40 -3.06
CA ARG A 340 -8.70 -17.57 -3.42
C ARG A 340 -8.75 -17.78 -4.93
N GLY A 341 -8.92 -16.72 -5.71
CA GLY A 341 -8.93 -16.78 -7.17
C GLY A 341 -7.61 -17.29 -7.75
N LEU A 342 -6.48 -16.80 -7.25
CA LEU A 342 -5.15 -17.27 -7.63
C LEU A 342 -4.95 -18.74 -7.26
N GLN A 343 -5.41 -19.17 -6.08
CA GLN A 343 -5.35 -20.58 -5.65
C GLN A 343 -6.18 -21.48 -6.57
N ALA A 344 -7.41 -21.08 -6.88
CA ALA A 344 -8.32 -21.86 -7.71
C ALA A 344 -7.82 -21.97 -9.17
N ALA A 345 -7.27 -20.89 -9.73
CA ALA A 345 -6.82 -20.85 -11.12
C ALA A 345 -5.45 -21.49 -11.33
N GLU A 346 -4.51 -21.28 -10.42
CA GLU A 346 -3.10 -21.60 -10.62
C GLU A 346 -2.49 -22.50 -9.55
N GLY A 347 -3.19 -22.77 -8.43
CA GLY A 347 -2.68 -23.52 -7.30
C GLY A 347 -1.50 -22.85 -6.58
N LYS A 348 -1.34 -21.54 -6.71
CA LYS A 348 -0.13 -20.81 -6.29
C LYS A 348 -0.24 -20.10 -4.94
N ALA A 349 -1.42 -19.96 -4.34
CA ALA A 349 -1.57 -19.30 -3.04
C ALA A 349 -1.12 -20.18 -1.86
N SER A 350 0.10 -20.72 -1.94
CA SER A 350 0.73 -21.43 -0.84
C SER A 350 0.96 -20.55 0.38
N ALA A 351 1.24 -21.15 1.55
CA ALA A 351 1.59 -20.39 2.75
C ALA A 351 2.75 -19.41 2.52
N SER A 352 3.77 -19.79 1.72
CA SER A 352 4.89 -18.90 1.37
C SER A 352 4.44 -17.74 0.49
N PHE A 353 3.51 -17.95 -0.43
CA PHE A 353 2.96 -16.87 -1.25
C PHE A 353 2.14 -15.89 -0.40
N VAL A 354 1.23 -16.42 0.42
CA VAL A 354 0.40 -15.62 1.35
C VAL A 354 1.28 -14.81 2.29
N ALA A 355 2.30 -15.43 2.88
CA ALA A 355 3.30 -14.78 3.73
C ALA A 355 3.99 -13.62 3.00
N GLY A 356 4.42 -13.85 1.75
CA GLY A 356 5.06 -12.82 0.92
C GLY A 356 4.14 -11.67 0.54
N ALA A 357 2.87 -11.95 0.24
CA ALA A 357 1.87 -10.93 -0.12
C ALA A 357 1.45 -10.07 1.07
N LEU A 358 1.34 -10.66 2.26
CA LEU A 358 0.93 -10.00 3.49
C LEU A 358 2.10 -9.52 4.35
N ASN A 359 3.34 -9.73 3.90
CA ASN A 359 4.56 -9.40 4.64
C ASN A 359 4.60 -9.99 6.05
N MET A 360 4.25 -11.27 6.21
CA MET A 360 4.16 -11.98 7.48
C MET A 360 5.03 -13.23 7.48
N ASN A 361 5.21 -13.86 8.65
CA ASN A 361 5.92 -15.13 8.75
C ASN A 361 5.16 -16.25 8.05
N VAL A 362 5.89 -17.18 7.44
CA VAL A 362 5.29 -18.34 6.75
C VAL A 362 4.49 -19.23 7.71
N ILE A 363 4.94 -19.35 8.97
CA ILE A 363 4.25 -20.15 9.98
C ILE A 363 2.84 -19.58 10.24
N ASP A 364 2.74 -18.26 10.41
CA ASP A 364 1.48 -17.56 10.67
C ASP A 364 0.55 -17.60 9.44
N ALA A 365 1.12 -17.72 8.24
CA ALA A 365 0.36 -17.82 6.99
C ALA A 365 -0.22 -19.24 6.72
N ILE A 366 0.19 -20.29 7.44
CA ILE A 366 -0.23 -21.67 7.15
C ILE A 366 -1.75 -21.83 7.29
N ASP A 367 -2.30 -21.40 8.41
CA ASP A 367 -3.73 -21.56 8.69
C ASP A 367 -4.57 -20.65 7.78
N LEU A 368 -4.08 -19.45 7.47
CA LEU A 368 -4.71 -18.56 6.51
C LEU A 368 -4.73 -19.18 5.09
N ALA A 369 -3.62 -19.73 4.62
CA ALA A 369 -3.55 -20.39 3.33
C ALA A 369 -4.51 -21.60 3.24
N ARG A 370 -4.64 -22.38 4.32
CA ARG A 370 -5.62 -23.48 4.41
C ARG A 370 -7.06 -22.97 4.33
N ALA A 371 -7.38 -21.91 5.09
CA ALA A 371 -8.70 -21.30 5.07
C ALA A 371 -9.06 -20.74 3.68
N LEU A 372 -8.10 -20.15 2.98
CA LEU A 372 -8.29 -19.64 1.62
C LEU A 372 -8.43 -20.75 0.57
N ALA A 373 -7.86 -21.95 0.81
CA ALA A 373 -7.96 -23.11 -0.09
C ALA A 373 -9.23 -23.94 0.13
N SER A 374 -9.90 -23.83 1.28
CA SER A 374 -11.14 -24.58 1.56
C SER A 374 -12.29 -24.04 0.70
N ARG A 375 -13.00 -24.97 0.00
CA ARG A 375 -14.13 -24.64 -0.89
C ARG A 375 -15.41 -24.19 -0.17
N ASP A 376 -15.46 -24.31 1.15
CA ASP A 376 -16.69 -24.14 1.95
C ASP A 376 -16.88 -22.71 2.52
N ALA A 377 -16.11 -21.75 2.05
CA ALA A 377 -16.25 -20.33 2.43
C ALA A 377 -16.92 -19.54 1.30
N VAL A 378 -18.18 -19.90 0.98
CA VAL A 378 -19.12 -19.09 0.17
C VAL A 378 -20.42 -18.94 0.92
#